data_19d45646ddf04180631554295b7ab39b
#
_entry.id   19d45646ddf04180631554295b7ab39b
#
_cell.length_a   1.000
_cell.length_b   1.000
_cell.length_c   1.000
_cell.angle_alpha   90.00
_cell.angle_beta   90.00
_cell.angle_gamma   90.00
#
_symmetry.space_group_name_H-M   'P 1'
#
loop_
_entity.id
_entity.type
_entity.pdbx_description
1 polymer ?
#
loop_
_entity_poly.entity_id
_entity_poly.type
_entity_poly.pdbx_seq_one_letter_code
_entity_poly.pdbx_strand_id
1 'polypeptide(L)'
;VNRVLSEPIADETISLAPKTRGRMPAIGLSTDAAGTVLMPEADEDGWCLGRESVEAALDAMRRGEPVVVTDDADRENEGDLIFAAETATAETLAFTVRHTSGVICVAMPGERLDELRLGPMVARNEDPKGTAFAVSVDLLGGDMTTGISASDRARTLRALADPEATADKFCRPGHLFPLRARP
;
A
#
# COMPACT_ATOMS: atom_id res chain seq x y z
N VAL A 1 19.56 -9.63 28.48
CA VAL A 1 20.64 -10.44 27.88
C VAL A 1 20.46 -10.35 26.35
N ASN A 2 21.23 -9.44 25.77
CA ASN A 2 21.27 -9.24 24.31
C ASN A 2 21.99 -10.42 23.65
N ARG A 3 21.30 -11.13 22.78
CA ARG A 3 21.91 -12.02 21.80
C ARG A 3 21.77 -11.38 20.42
N VAL A 4 22.81 -10.71 19.97
CA VAL A 4 22.97 -10.26 18.60
C VAL A 4 23.23 -11.50 17.75
N LEU A 5 22.33 -11.82 16.83
CA LEU A 5 22.55 -12.84 15.81
C LEU A 5 23.50 -12.25 14.78
N SER A 6 24.75 -12.68 14.83
CA SER A 6 25.80 -12.37 13.85
C SER A 6 25.92 -13.55 12.88
N GLU A 7 25.02 -13.64 11.91
CA GLU A 7 25.29 -14.38 10.67
C GLU A 7 24.95 -13.47 9.51
N PRO A 8 25.83 -13.35 8.50
CA PRO A 8 25.54 -12.57 7.32
C PRO A 8 24.44 -13.27 6.52
N ILE A 9 23.34 -12.54 6.29
CA ILE A 9 22.34 -12.92 5.29
C ILE A 9 23.11 -12.95 3.98
N ALA A 10 23.18 -14.14 3.35
CA ALA A 10 23.75 -14.29 2.03
C ALA A 10 23.03 -13.31 1.08
N ASP A 11 23.84 -12.47 0.45
CA ASP A 11 23.42 -11.48 -0.55
C ASP A 11 22.99 -12.24 -1.82
N GLU A 12 21.76 -12.78 -1.81
CA GLU A 12 21.06 -13.10 -3.05
C GLU A 12 20.60 -11.79 -3.65
N THR A 13 21.49 -11.17 -4.37
CA THR A 13 21.22 -10.04 -5.26
C THR A 13 20.12 -10.49 -6.22
N ILE A 14 18.88 -10.18 -5.92
CA ILE A 14 17.80 -10.22 -6.90
C ILE A 14 18.16 -9.13 -7.92
N SER A 15 18.80 -9.56 -9.00
CA SER A 15 19.05 -8.71 -10.16
C SER A 15 17.72 -8.40 -10.83
N LEU A 16 17.03 -7.40 -10.32
CA LEU A 16 15.91 -6.75 -11.00
C LEU A 16 16.51 -5.71 -11.94
N ALA A 17 17.04 -6.12 -13.09
CA ALA A 17 17.14 -5.21 -14.22
C ALA A 17 17.56 -5.90 -15.51
N PRO A 18 16.84 -5.71 -16.59
CA PRO A 18 17.48 -5.28 -17.81
C PRO A 18 17.68 -3.76 -17.73
N LYS A 19 18.92 -3.31 -17.93
CA LYS A 19 19.27 -1.88 -18.11
C LYS A 19 18.77 -1.41 -19.48
N THR A 20 17.49 -1.26 -19.63
CA THR A 20 16.87 -0.51 -20.72
C THR A 20 15.96 0.52 -20.06
N ARG A 21 16.14 1.76 -20.45
CA ARG A 21 15.25 2.88 -20.09
C ARG A 21 13.86 2.55 -20.64
N GLY A 22 13.04 1.86 -19.86
CA GLY A 22 11.69 1.49 -20.20
C GLY A 22 10.85 1.62 -18.94
N ARG A 23 9.76 2.34 -19.05
CA ARG A 23 8.67 2.40 -18.06
C ARG A 23 8.33 0.98 -17.59
N MET A 24 8.03 0.78 -16.31
CA MET A 24 7.53 -0.52 -15.80
C MET A 24 6.04 -0.65 -16.11
N PRO A 25 5.57 -1.81 -16.62
CA PRO A 25 4.13 -1.99 -16.90
C PRO A 25 3.30 -1.96 -15.61
N ALA A 26 2.12 -1.34 -15.69
CA ALA A 26 1.09 -1.51 -14.68
C ALA A 26 0.58 -2.96 -14.76
N ILE A 27 0.72 -3.71 -13.68
CA ILE A 27 0.35 -5.13 -13.66
C ILE A 27 -0.90 -5.27 -12.78
N GLY A 28 -2.03 -5.53 -13.41
CA GLY A 28 -3.17 -6.13 -12.72
C GLY A 28 -2.88 -7.61 -12.53
N LEU A 29 -2.69 -8.04 -11.30
CA LEU A 29 -2.41 -9.44 -10.98
C LEU A 29 -3.74 -10.19 -10.85
N SER A 30 -4.32 -10.67 -11.96
CA SER A 30 -5.31 -11.75 -11.89
C SER A 30 -4.59 -13.09 -11.91
N THR A 31 -5.05 -14.06 -11.15
CA THR A 31 -4.50 -15.41 -11.16
C THR A 31 -5.49 -16.37 -11.82
N ASP A 32 -4.98 -17.32 -12.61
CA ASP A 32 -5.77 -18.44 -13.09
C ASP A 32 -6.09 -19.42 -11.93
N ALA A 33 -6.86 -20.46 -12.23
CA ALA A 33 -7.25 -21.48 -11.26
C ALA A 33 -6.04 -22.27 -10.66
N ALA A 34 -4.84 -22.10 -11.24
CA ALA A 34 -3.59 -22.70 -10.76
C ALA A 34 -2.73 -21.70 -9.94
N GLY A 35 -3.22 -20.46 -9.73
CA GLY A 35 -2.49 -19.42 -9.01
C GLY A 35 -1.42 -18.71 -9.85
N THR A 36 -1.45 -18.88 -11.18
CA THR A 36 -0.55 -18.18 -12.11
C THR A 36 -1.07 -16.78 -12.35
N VAL A 37 -0.22 -15.79 -12.18
CA VAL A 37 -0.55 -14.39 -12.47
C VAL A 37 -0.84 -14.23 -13.95
N LEU A 38 -2.08 -13.84 -14.28
CA LEU A 38 -2.47 -13.48 -15.63
C LEU A 38 -2.11 -12.02 -15.88
N MET A 39 -1.24 -11.79 -16.86
CA MET A 39 -0.89 -10.46 -17.32
C MET A 39 -1.90 -10.04 -18.39
N PRO A 40 -2.48 -8.82 -18.31
CA PRO A 40 -3.23 -8.28 -19.44
C PRO A 40 -2.31 -8.18 -20.67
N GLU A 41 -2.89 -8.26 -21.87
CA GLU A 41 -2.13 -8.01 -23.09
C GLU A 41 -1.55 -6.60 -23.03
N ALA A 42 -0.22 -6.52 -23.05
CA ALA A 42 0.50 -5.28 -23.05
C ALA A 42 0.65 -4.75 -24.49
N ASP A 43 0.80 -3.44 -24.65
CA ASP A 43 1.20 -2.84 -25.91
C ASP A 43 2.61 -3.28 -26.35
N GLU A 44 3.09 -2.82 -27.51
CA GLU A 44 4.42 -3.16 -28.04
C GLU A 44 5.57 -2.78 -27.10
N ASP A 45 5.33 -1.82 -26.18
CA ASP A 45 6.28 -1.37 -25.16
C ASP A 45 6.12 -2.10 -23.80
N GLY A 46 5.19 -3.02 -23.68
CA GLY A 46 4.91 -3.77 -22.46
C GLY A 46 3.98 -3.07 -21.46
N TRP A 47 3.24 -2.02 -21.88
CA TRP A 47 2.36 -1.23 -21.03
C TRP A 47 0.89 -1.57 -21.22
N CYS A 48 0.16 -1.64 -20.12
CA CYS A 48 -1.30 -1.68 -20.11
C CYS A 48 -1.82 -0.26 -19.90
N LEU A 49 -2.01 0.47 -20.99
CA LEU A 49 -2.50 1.85 -20.96
C LEU A 49 -3.95 1.94 -21.42
N GLY A 50 -4.60 3.03 -21.05
CA GLY A 50 -5.92 3.38 -21.52
C GLY A 50 -7.05 2.87 -20.63
N ARG A 51 -8.28 3.03 -21.13
CA ARG A 51 -9.50 2.77 -20.38
C ARG A 51 -9.63 1.32 -19.94
N GLU A 52 -9.30 0.40 -20.80
CA GLU A 52 -9.44 -1.05 -20.54
C GLU A 52 -8.55 -1.49 -19.37
N SER A 53 -7.33 -0.97 -19.30
CA SER A 53 -6.42 -1.26 -18.18
C SER A 53 -6.94 -0.69 -16.86
N VAL A 54 -7.55 0.50 -16.89
CA VAL A 54 -8.17 1.09 -15.69
C VAL A 54 -9.37 0.27 -15.24
N GLU A 55 -10.23 -0.15 -16.16
CA GLU A 55 -11.40 -0.99 -15.86
C GLU A 55 -10.98 -2.35 -15.29
N ALA A 56 -9.94 -2.99 -15.86
CA ALA A 56 -9.37 -4.23 -15.34
C ALA A 56 -8.78 -4.06 -13.93
N ALA A 57 -8.07 -2.96 -13.67
CA ALA A 57 -7.54 -2.64 -12.34
C ALA A 57 -8.66 -2.43 -11.31
N LEU A 58 -9.73 -1.71 -11.67
CA LEU A 58 -10.90 -1.53 -10.80
C LEU A 58 -11.59 -2.85 -10.48
N ASP A 59 -11.69 -3.76 -11.45
CA ASP A 59 -12.28 -5.08 -11.24
C ASP A 59 -11.39 -5.96 -10.35
N ALA A 60 -10.07 -5.89 -10.50
CA ALA A 60 -9.13 -6.56 -9.60
C ALA A 60 -9.28 -6.05 -8.17
N MET A 61 -9.32 -4.73 -7.97
CA MET A 61 -9.51 -4.13 -6.64
C MET A 61 -10.84 -4.53 -6.00
N ARG A 62 -11.94 -4.63 -6.79
CA ARG A 62 -13.24 -5.14 -6.28
C ARG A 62 -13.18 -6.58 -5.81
N ARG A 63 -12.30 -7.40 -6.39
CA ARG A 63 -12.05 -8.78 -5.94
C ARG A 63 -11.08 -8.85 -4.76
N GLY A 64 -10.53 -7.72 -4.29
CA GLY A 64 -9.53 -7.66 -3.23
C GLY A 64 -8.11 -8.00 -3.70
N GLU A 65 -7.88 -7.96 -5.01
CA GLU A 65 -6.56 -8.21 -5.62
C GLU A 65 -5.75 -6.91 -5.66
N PRO A 66 -4.44 -6.94 -5.37
CA PRO A 66 -3.59 -5.78 -5.52
C PRO A 66 -3.28 -5.51 -7.00
N VAL A 67 -3.10 -4.24 -7.31
CA VAL A 67 -2.65 -3.74 -8.62
C VAL A 67 -1.37 -2.92 -8.46
N VAL A 68 -0.53 -2.88 -9.48
CA VAL A 68 0.62 -1.97 -9.53
C VAL A 68 0.25 -0.74 -10.35
N VAL A 69 0.42 0.43 -9.75
CA VAL A 69 0.22 1.72 -10.41
C VAL A 69 1.56 2.42 -10.47
N THR A 70 1.94 2.86 -11.65
CA THR A 70 3.18 3.63 -11.85
C THR A 70 2.85 5.08 -12.14
N ASP A 71 3.69 5.97 -11.69
CA ASP A 71 3.61 7.39 -12.02
C ASP A 71 4.59 7.77 -13.16
N ASP A 72 4.50 9.02 -13.60
CA ASP A 72 5.33 9.52 -14.69
C ASP A 72 6.81 9.57 -14.31
N ALA A 73 7.68 9.34 -15.31
CA ALA A 73 9.13 9.29 -15.15
C ALA A 73 9.73 10.64 -14.65
N ASP A 74 9.03 11.74 -14.84
CA ASP A 74 9.42 13.07 -14.39
C ASP A 74 8.85 13.45 -13.01
N ARG A 75 8.00 12.58 -12.38
CA ARG A 75 7.51 12.75 -11.02
C ARG A 75 8.38 11.98 -10.02
N GLU A 76 8.03 10.78 -9.63
CA GLU A 76 8.80 9.91 -8.73
C GLU A 76 9.39 8.72 -9.47
N ASN A 77 8.78 8.33 -10.61
CA ASN A 77 9.15 7.16 -11.39
C ASN A 77 9.19 5.88 -10.54
N GLU A 78 8.19 5.75 -9.70
CA GLU A 78 8.02 4.63 -8.78
C GLU A 78 6.77 3.81 -9.14
N GLY A 79 6.68 2.61 -8.60
CA GLY A 79 5.52 1.74 -8.71
C GLY A 79 4.94 1.47 -7.33
N ASP A 80 3.65 1.78 -7.16
CA ASP A 80 2.92 1.52 -5.94
C ASP A 80 2.07 0.26 -6.05
N LEU A 81 2.13 -0.61 -5.05
CA LEU A 81 1.21 -1.73 -4.90
C LEU A 81 -0.05 -1.24 -4.18
N ILE A 82 -1.15 -1.17 -4.91
CA ILE A 82 -2.42 -0.58 -4.43
C ILE A 82 -3.50 -1.65 -4.34
N PHE A 83 -4.28 -1.64 -3.25
CA PHE A 83 -5.46 -2.48 -3.04
C PHE A 83 -6.50 -1.75 -2.18
N ALA A 84 -7.74 -2.22 -2.21
CA ALA A 84 -8.80 -1.62 -1.41
C ALA A 84 -8.62 -1.94 0.08
N ALA A 85 -8.63 -0.92 0.94
CA ALA A 85 -8.43 -1.08 2.38
C ALA A 85 -9.52 -1.95 3.03
N GLU A 86 -10.76 -1.88 2.54
CA GLU A 86 -11.90 -2.67 3.03
C GLU A 86 -11.72 -4.18 2.84
N THR A 87 -10.97 -4.59 1.80
CA THR A 87 -10.71 -6.01 1.49
C THR A 87 -9.35 -6.49 1.99
N ALA A 88 -8.60 -5.67 2.74
CA ALA A 88 -7.26 -6.00 3.23
C ALA A 88 -7.25 -7.29 4.07
N THR A 89 -6.36 -8.22 3.75
CA THR A 89 -6.12 -9.47 4.49
C THR A 89 -4.70 -9.53 5.06
N ALA A 90 -4.48 -10.43 5.99
CA ALA A 90 -3.13 -10.66 6.53
C ALA A 90 -2.16 -11.12 5.43
N GLU A 91 -2.63 -11.92 4.48
CA GLU A 91 -1.87 -12.43 3.35
C GLU A 91 -1.46 -11.30 2.41
N THR A 92 -2.41 -10.40 2.05
CA THR A 92 -2.13 -9.23 1.22
C THR A 92 -1.09 -8.32 1.89
N LEU A 93 -1.23 -8.07 3.20
CA LEU A 93 -0.25 -7.26 3.94
C LEU A 93 1.12 -7.93 4.04
N ALA A 94 1.17 -9.25 4.28
CA ALA A 94 2.42 -10.00 4.31
C ALA A 94 3.12 -9.97 2.94
N PHE A 95 2.37 -10.12 1.85
CA PHE A 95 2.87 -9.98 0.48
C PHE A 95 3.44 -8.59 0.24
N THR A 96 2.67 -7.53 0.57
CA THR A 96 3.08 -6.14 0.40
C THR A 96 4.39 -5.86 1.13
N VAL A 97 4.50 -6.24 2.41
CA VAL A 97 5.73 -6.02 3.20
C VAL A 97 6.93 -6.77 2.63
N ARG A 98 6.71 -7.96 2.07
CA ARG A 98 7.80 -8.78 1.52
C ARG A 98 8.34 -8.24 0.19
N HIS A 99 7.47 -7.64 -0.63
CA HIS A 99 7.78 -7.31 -2.04
C HIS A 99 7.87 -5.81 -2.33
N THR A 100 7.68 -4.95 -1.32
CA THR A 100 7.79 -3.49 -1.45
C THR A 100 8.67 -2.92 -0.34
N SER A 101 8.73 -1.59 -0.22
CA SER A 101 9.40 -0.90 0.90
C SER A 101 8.81 -1.26 2.28
N GLY A 102 7.59 -1.82 2.31
CA GLY A 102 6.87 -2.11 3.56
C GLY A 102 6.26 -0.89 4.26
N VAL A 103 6.36 0.29 3.67
CA VAL A 103 5.65 1.49 4.14
C VAL A 103 4.20 1.41 3.66
N ILE A 104 3.28 1.19 4.59
CA ILE A 104 1.87 1.03 4.28
C ILE A 104 1.15 2.35 4.50
N CYS A 105 0.72 2.95 3.39
CA CYS A 105 -0.06 4.19 3.40
C CYS A 105 -1.55 3.90 3.12
N VAL A 106 -2.43 4.81 3.53
CA VAL A 106 -3.86 4.77 3.20
C VAL A 106 -4.35 6.17 2.86
N ALA A 107 -4.70 6.40 1.59
CA ALA A 107 -5.24 7.67 1.14
C ALA A 107 -6.70 7.79 1.59
N MET A 108 -7.05 8.92 2.23
CA MET A 108 -8.37 9.17 2.79
C MET A 108 -8.82 10.60 2.50
N PRO A 109 -10.14 10.84 2.31
CA PRO A 109 -10.67 12.21 2.25
C PRO A 109 -10.29 13.02 3.49
N GLY A 110 -10.00 14.31 3.30
CA GLY A 110 -9.60 15.20 4.39
C GLY A 110 -10.61 15.27 5.52
N GLU A 111 -11.90 15.34 5.19
CA GLU A 111 -12.99 15.34 6.15
C GLU A 111 -12.98 14.08 7.03
N ARG A 112 -12.73 12.92 6.41
CA ARG A 112 -12.67 11.66 7.15
C ARG A 112 -11.47 11.60 8.11
N LEU A 113 -10.33 12.12 7.71
CA LEU A 113 -9.17 12.25 8.62
C LEU A 113 -9.49 13.15 9.82
N ASP A 114 -10.21 14.26 9.59
CA ASP A 114 -10.58 15.20 10.64
C ASP A 114 -11.59 14.56 11.63
N GLU A 115 -12.59 13.82 11.13
CA GLU A 115 -13.52 13.03 11.96
C GLU A 115 -12.79 12.02 12.85
N LEU A 116 -11.81 11.32 12.28
CA LEU A 116 -10.99 10.33 13.00
C LEU A 116 -9.89 10.96 13.85
N ARG A 117 -9.78 12.30 13.88
CA ARG A 117 -8.73 13.06 14.60
C ARG A 117 -7.31 12.65 14.19
N LEU A 118 -7.12 12.40 12.89
CA LEU A 118 -5.83 12.09 12.28
C LEU A 118 -5.27 13.38 11.65
N GLY A 119 -4.74 14.24 12.49
CA GLY A 119 -4.12 15.50 12.07
C GLY A 119 -2.83 15.31 11.29
N PRO A 120 -2.25 16.39 10.72
CA PRO A 120 -0.97 16.34 10.01
C PRO A 120 0.13 15.72 10.87
N MET A 121 1.01 14.92 10.26
CA MET A 121 2.14 14.29 10.95
C MET A 121 3.12 15.33 11.49
N VAL A 122 3.30 16.43 10.78
CA VAL A 122 4.18 17.53 11.14
C VAL A 122 3.46 18.88 11.06
N ALA A 123 3.84 19.83 11.89
CA ALA A 123 3.26 21.18 11.88
C ALA A 123 3.60 21.95 10.59
N ARG A 124 4.77 21.68 10.00
CA ARG A 124 5.24 22.23 8.74
C ARG A 124 5.74 21.10 7.86
N ASN A 125 5.10 20.91 6.72
CA ASN A 125 5.53 19.92 5.75
C ASN A 125 6.73 20.47 4.96
N GLU A 126 7.85 19.77 5.00
CA GLU A 126 9.09 20.08 4.30
C GLU A 126 9.40 19.08 3.17
N ASP A 127 8.46 18.16 2.89
CA ASP A 127 8.60 17.23 1.78
C ASP A 127 8.56 17.95 0.43
N PRO A 128 9.59 17.79 -0.44
CA PRO A 128 9.64 18.43 -1.74
C PRO A 128 8.44 18.12 -2.66
N LYS A 129 7.84 16.94 -2.50
CA LYS A 129 6.65 16.50 -3.25
C LYS A 129 5.34 16.92 -2.58
N GLY A 130 5.42 17.40 -1.33
CA GLY A 130 4.27 17.85 -0.56
C GLY A 130 3.35 16.71 -0.12
N THR A 131 3.86 15.49 0.05
CA THR A 131 3.09 14.33 0.51
C THR A 131 2.44 14.64 1.85
N ALA A 132 1.12 14.60 1.89
CA ALA A 132 0.35 15.04 3.06
C ALA A 132 0.14 13.91 4.08
N PHE A 133 1.23 13.47 4.71
CA PHE A 133 1.16 12.48 5.78
C PHE A 133 0.36 12.99 6.96
N ALA A 134 -0.59 12.18 7.44
CA ALA A 134 -1.23 12.33 8.72
C ALA A 134 -0.48 11.53 9.80
N VAL A 135 -0.81 11.78 11.06
CA VAL A 135 -0.25 11.02 12.18
C VAL A 135 -0.52 9.53 11.98
N SER A 136 0.49 8.70 12.23
CA SER A 136 0.36 7.25 12.09
C SER A 136 -0.64 6.68 13.10
N VAL A 137 -1.26 5.55 12.78
CA VAL A 137 -2.43 5.05 13.48
C VAL A 137 -2.47 3.53 13.54
N ASP A 138 -3.03 2.98 14.62
CA ASP A 138 -3.42 1.58 14.77
C ASP A 138 -4.83 1.48 15.33
N LEU A 139 -5.52 0.37 15.05
CA LEU A 139 -6.79 0.02 15.68
C LEU A 139 -6.55 -0.35 17.14
N LEU A 140 -7.49 0.01 18.02
CA LEU A 140 -7.50 -0.38 19.45
C LEU A 140 -8.44 -1.55 19.71
N GLY A 141 -8.05 -2.39 20.65
CA GLY A 141 -8.92 -3.42 21.22
C GLY A 141 -9.08 -4.68 20.36
N GLY A 142 -10.00 -5.55 20.76
CA GLY A 142 -10.18 -6.86 20.15
C GLY A 142 -8.93 -7.75 20.34
N ASP A 143 -8.61 -8.52 19.28
CA ASP A 143 -7.41 -9.39 19.26
C ASP A 143 -6.18 -8.67 18.68
N MET A 144 -6.10 -7.33 18.78
CA MET A 144 -4.92 -6.58 18.37
C MET A 144 -3.74 -6.93 19.28
N THR A 145 -2.56 -7.07 18.68
CA THR A 145 -1.30 -7.29 19.42
C THR A 145 -0.54 -5.98 19.52
N THR A 146 0.61 -5.85 18.84
CA THR A 146 1.43 -4.64 18.86
C THR A 146 1.08 -3.64 17.76
N GLY A 147 0.15 -3.97 16.85
CA GLY A 147 -0.21 -3.15 15.69
C GLY A 147 0.63 -3.42 14.43
N ILE A 148 1.86 -3.93 14.57
CA ILE A 148 2.81 -4.09 13.45
C ILE A 148 2.57 -5.36 12.62
N SER A 149 1.93 -6.39 13.17
CA SER A 149 1.72 -7.64 12.43
C SER A 149 0.91 -7.42 11.16
N ALA A 150 1.06 -8.28 10.15
CA ALA A 150 0.25 -8.22 8.93
C ALA A 150 -1.25 -8.30 9.25
N SER A 151 -1.63 -9.14 10.23
CA SER A 151 -3.00 -9.25 10.69
C SER A 151 -3.52 -7.96 11.35
N ASP A 152 -2.73 -7.35 12.23
CA ASP A 152 -3.11 -6.11 12.91
C ASP A 152 -3.27 -4.96 11.91
N ARG A 153 -2.31 -4.82 10.99
CA ARG A 153 -2.38 -3.78 9.95
C ARG A 153 -3.56 -3.97 9.01
N ALA A 154 -3.88 -5.22 8.61
CA ALA A 154 -5.06 -5.51 7.82
C ALA A 154 -6.36 -5.12 8.56
N ARG A 155 -6.45 -5.40 9.86
CA ARG A 155 -7.59 -4.98 10.69
C ARG A 155 -7.68 -3.45 10.78
N THR A 156 -6.56 -2.78 10.96
CA THR A 156 -6.52 -1.31 11.03
C THR A 156 -6.97 -0.70 9.70
N LEU A 157 -6.53 -1.22 8.54
CA LEU A 157 -6.97 -0.76 7.23
C LEU A 157 -8.48 -0.90 7.05
N ARG A 158 -9.04 -2.08 7.36
CA ARG A 158 -10.49 -2.30 7.28
C ARG A 158 -11.27 -1.36 8.20
N ALA A 159 -10.77 -1.12 9.42
CA ALA A 159 -11.41 -0.19 10.34
C ALA A 159 -11.34 1.26 9.87
N LEU A 160 -10.25 1.68 9.20
CA LEU A 160 -10.15 3.01 8.58
C LEU A 160 -11.13 3.18 7.41
N ALA A 161 -11.38 2.10 6.65
CA ALA A 161 -12.34 2.08 5.55
C ALA A 161 -13.81 2.00 6.01
N ASP A 162 -14.07 1.58 7.25
CA ASP A 162 -15.42 1.50 7.80
C ASP A 162 -15.98 2.91 8.07
N PRO A 163 -17.06 3.35 7.39
CA PRO A 163 -17.65 4.67 7.61
C PRO A 163 -18.19 4.86 9.03
N GLU A 164 -18.55 3.79 9.74
CA GLU A 164 -19.08 3.82 11.11
C GLU A 164 -17.97 3.82 12.18
N ALA A 165 -16.71 3.75 11.79
CA ALA A 165 -15.62 3.80 12.74
C ALA A 165 -15.45 5.22 13.31
N THR A 166 -15.27 5.31 14.62
CA THR A 166 -15.10 6.56 15.37
C THR A 166 -13.66 6.71 15.87
N ALA A 167 -13.24 7.94 16.17
CA ALA A 167 -11.87 8.28 16.54
C ALA A 167 -11.34 7.54 17.79
N ASP A 168 -12.22 7.11 18.68
CA ASP A 168 -11.89 6.37 19.90
C ASP A 168 -11.51 4.90 19.64
N LYS A 169 -11.84 4.38 18.44
CA LYS A 169 -11.39 3.04 18.02
C LYS A 169 -9.91 2.98 17.67
N PHE A 170 -9.20 4.11 17.64
CA PHE A 170 -7.81 4.17 17.14
C PHE A 170 -6.86 4.77 18.18
N CYS A 171 -5.63 4.26 18.22
CA CYS A 171 -4.51 4.87 18.93
C CYS A 171 -3.55 5.58 17.94
N ARG A 172 -2.86 6.57 18.46
CA ARG A 172 -1.89 7.42 17.76
C ARG A 172 -0.69 7.65 18.67
N PRO A 173 0.55 7.47 18.19
CA PRO A 173 0.92 6.95 16.87
C PRO A 173 0.65 5.45 16.72
N GLY A 174 0.81 4.94 15.48
CA GLY A 174 0.69 3.54 15.12
C GLY A 174 1.60 3.16 13.96
N HIS A 175 1.24 2.11 13.21
CA HIS A 175 2.08 1.51 12.17
C HIS A 175 1.53 1.68 10.75
N LEU A 176 0.39 2.34 10.58
CA LEU A 176 -0.14 2.75 9.28
C LEU A 176 -0.06 4.26 9.11
N PHE A 177 0.15 4.70 7.87
CA PHE A 177 0.39 6.10 7.52
C PHE A 177 -0.75 6.63 6.66
N PRO A 178 -1.78 7.28 7.26
CA PRO A 178 -2.82 7.91 6.47
C PRO A 178 -2.27 9.09 5.66
N LEU A 179 -2.79 9.24 4.43
CA LEU A 179 -2.48 10.36 3.54
C LEU A 179 -3.75 11.17 3.29
N ARG A 180 -3.65 12.49 3.41
CA ARG A 180 -4.76 13.37 3.03
C ARG A 180 -4.85 13.44 1.51
N ALA A 181 -5.89 12.83 0.93
CA ALA A 181 -6.15 12.91 -0.50
C ALA A 181 -6.39 14.36 -0.94
N ARG A 182 -5.93 14.68 -2.15
CA ARG A 182 -6.28 15.96 -2.79
C ARG A 182 -7.72 15.90 -3.29
N PRO A 183 -8.45 17.02 -3.28
CA PRO A 183 -9.80 17.10 -3.82
C PRO A 183 -9.84 16.78 -5.32
#